data_1f6d92969ea57b5481c7c149c94f3256
#
_entry.id   1f6d92969ea57b5481c7c149c94f3256
#
_cell.length_a   1.000
_cell.length_b   1.000
_cell.length_c   1.000
_cell.angle_alpha   90.00
_cell.angle_beta   90.00
_cell.angle_gamma   90.00
#
_symmetry.space_group_name_H-M   'P 1'
#
loop_
_entity.id
_entity.type
_entity.pdbx_description
1 polymer ?
#
loop_
_entity_poly.entity_id
_entity_poly.type
_entity_poly.pdbx_seq_one_letter_code
_entity_poly.pdbx_strand_id
1 'polypeptide(L)'
;DTILLDGVRSILSLALDENDEANPQTETTADHLAYMIYTSGTTGQPKGVMVEHHALVNLCFWHHDAFGMTAEDKSAKYAGFGFDASIWEMFPTWTIGAGVHVIDEAIRLDITRLNEYFEE
;
A
#
# COMPACT_ATOMS: atom_id res chain seq x y z
N ASP A 1 8.27 -0.36 -21.97
CA ASP A 1 7.58 0.93 -22.14
C ASP A 1 7.43 1.56 -20.77
N THR A 2 7.97 2.77 -20.61
CA THR A 2 7.88 3.52 -19.35
C THR A 2 6.60 4.33 -19.38
N ILE A 3 5.65 4.03 -18.49
CA ILE A 3 4.46 4.87 -18.30
C ILE A 3 4.87 6.05 -17.43
N LEU A 4 4.99 7.23 -18.04
CA LEU A 4 5.19 8.48 -17.33
C LEU A 4 3.84 8.94 -16.79
N LEU A 5 3.66 8.82 -15.47
CA LEU A 5 2.48 9.35 -14.77
C LEU A 5 2.70 10.83 -14.46
N ASP A 6 2.32 11.71 -15.37
CA ASP A 6 2.29 13.15 -15.11
C ASP A 6 0.92 13.59 -14.57
N GLY A 7 0.65 13.22 -13.31
CA GLY A 7 -0.54 13.60 -12.57
C GLY A 7 -1.79 12.73 -12.83
N VAL A 8 -2.84 13.03 -12.10
CA VAL A 8 -4.13 12.32 -12.07
C VAL A 8 -4.76 12.13 -13.46
N ARG A 9 -4.45 12.98 -14.42
CA ARG A 9 -4.96 12.87 -15.80
C ARG A 9 -4.46 11.64 -16.56
N SER A 10 -3.27 11.12 -16.26
CA SER A 10 -2.74 9.98 -17.01
C SER A 10 -3.40 8.65 -16.61
N ILE A 11 -3.83 8.53 -15.36
CA ILE A 11 -4.59 7.36 -14.90
C ILE A 11 -6.02 7.38 -15.45
N LEU A 12 -6.64 8.56 -15.50
CA LEU A 12 -7.99 8.74 -16.05
C LEU A 12 -8.06 8.69 -17.59
N SER A 13 -6.93 8.90 -18.28
CA SER A 13 -6.83 8.78 -19.73
C SER A 13 -6.46 7.38 -20.22
N LEU A 14 -6.00 6.50 -19.34
CA LEU A 14 -6.07 5.07 -19.61
C LEU A 14 -7.55 4.74 -19.61
N ALA A 15 -8.15 4.66 -20.79
CA ALA A 15 -9.49 4.15 -20.99
C ALA A 15 -9.49 2.73 -20.40
N LEU A 16 -9.91 2.63 -19.14
CA LEU A 16 -10.29 1.35 -18.55
C LEU A 16 -11.48 0.91 -19.41
N ASP A 17 -11.24 -0.07 -20.25
CA ASP A 17 -12.29 -0.67 -21.05
C ASP A 17 -13.32 -1.20 -20.05
N GLU A 18 -14.58 -0.76 -20.13
CA GLU A 18 -15.65 -1.12 -19.19
C GLU A 18 -15.87 -2.64 -19.10
N ASN A 19 -15.15 -3.41 -19.91
CA ASN A 19 -15.19 -4.86 -19.96
C ASN A 19 -14.07 -5.55 -19.16
N ASP A 20 -13.18 -4.81 -18.51
CA ASP A 20 -11.99 -5.38 -17.83
C ASP A 20 -12.20 -5.52 -16.32
N GLU A 21 -13.44 -5.85 -15.88
CA GLU A 21 -13.76 -6.13 -14.48
C GLU A 21 -13.36 -7.56 -14.04
N ALA A 22 -12.89 -8.37 -14.97
CA ALA A 22 -12.49 -9.74 -14.65
C ALA A 22 -11.16 -9.76 -13.88
N ASN A 23 -11.10 -10.57 -12.83
CA ASN A 23 -9.84 -10.80 -12.13
C ASN A 23 -8.77 -11.35 -13.10
N PRO A 24 -7.55 -10.80 -13.08
CA PRO A 24 -6.46 -11.29 -13.92
C PRO A 24 -6.22 -12.79 -13.66
N GLN A 25 -6.12 -13.56 -14.73
CA GLN A 25 -5.71 -14.95 -14.67
C GLN A 25 -4.20 -15.00 -14.66
N THR A 26 -3.60 -15.28 -13.51
CA THR A 26 -2.14 -15.34 -13.33
C THR A 26 -1.72 -16.70 -12.78
N GLU A 27 -0.47 -17.10 -13.07
CA GLU A 27 0.17 -18.26 -12.46
C GLU A 27 0.86 -17.91 -11.11
N THR A 28 0.53 -16.76 -10.52
CA THR A 28 1.10 -16.30 -9.27
C THR A 28 0.71 -17.22 -8.13
N THR A 29 1.72 -17.70 -7.39
CA THR A 29 1.56 -18.57 -6.22
C THR A 29 1.97 -17.85 -4.93
N ALA A 30 1.67 -18.47 -3.80
CA ALA A 30 2.02 -17.94 -2.48
C ALA A 30 3.52 -17.72 -2.27
N ASP A 31 4.36 -18.47 -2.95
CA ASP A 31 5.83 -18.43 -2.85
C ASP A 31 6.46 -17.42 -3.85
N HIS A 32 5.65 -16.80 -4.70
CA HIS A 32 6.15 -15.74 -5.56
C HIS A 32 6.35 -14.44 -4.79
N LEU A 33 7.28 -13.61 -5.30
CA LEU A 33 7.61 -12.31 -4.73
C LEU A 33 6.40 -11.36 -4.81
N ALA A 34 5.97 -10.85 -3.65
CA ALA A 34 4.94 -9.82 -3.58
C ALA A 34 5.53 -8.42 -3.75
N TYR A 35 6.61 -8.12 -3.02
CA TYR A 35 7.30 -6.83 -3.13
C TYR A 35 8.77 -6.93 -2.69
N MET A 36 9.53 -5.88 -3.01
CA MET A 36 10.90 -5.70 -2.55
C MET A 36 11.11 -4.27 -2.10
N ILE A 37 11.74 -4.09 -0.92
CA ILE A 37 12.14 -2.79 -0.40
C ILE A 37 13.65 -2.78 -0.17
N TYR A 38 14.31 -1.72 -0.60
CA TYR A 38 15.73 -1.51 -0.38
C TYR A 38 15.98 -0.85 0.98
N THR A 39 16.90 -1.41 1.74
CA THR A 39 17.40 -0.83 2.98
C THR A 39 18.85 -0.35 2.81
N SER A 40 19.25 0.66 3.59
CA SER A 40 20.63 1.08 3.65
C SER A 40 21.47 -0.03 4.29
N GLY A 41 22.23 -0.77 3.49
CA GLY A 41 23.12 -1.81 4.02
C GLY A 41 24.22 -1.23 4.92
N THR A 42 24.56 -1.93 6.00
CA THR A 42 25.65 -1.55 6.93
C THR A 42 27.03 -1.43 6.24
N THR A 43 27.17 -1.99 5.05
CA THR A 43 28.39 -1.92 4.21
C THR A 43 28.36 -0.78 3.18
N GLY A 44 27.35 0.11 3.24
CA GLY A 44 27.17 1.20 2.29
C GLY A 44 26.51 0.81 0.96
N GLN A 45 26.26 -0.47 0.73
CA GLN A 45 25.53 -0.95 -0.45
C GLN A 45 24.08 -1.24 -0.06
N PRO A 46 23.08 -0.68 -0.78
CA PRO A 46 21.67 -0.99 -0.53
C PRO A 46 21.39 -2.49 -0.69
N LYS A 47 20.58 -3.03 0.20
CA LYS A 47 20.14 -4.44 0.17
C LYS A 47 18.63 -4.48 -0.09
N GLY A 48 18.21 -5.24 -1.10
CA GLY A 48 16.82 -5.51 -1.37
C GLY A 48 16.29 -6.62 -0.44
N VAL A 49 15.29 -6.29 0.36
CA VAL A 49 14.53 -7.25 1.16
C VAL A 49 13.34 -7.70 0.34
N MET A 50 13.30 -8.97 0.00
CA MET A 50 12.24 -9.60 -0.79
C MET A 50 11.22 -10.25 0.14
N VAL A 51 9.94 -9.99 -0.13
CA VAL A 51 8.82 -10.53 0.66
C VAL A 51 7.87 -11.27 -0.27
N GLU A 52 7.55 -12.51 0.05
CA GLU A 52 6.67 -13.38 -0.70
C GLU A 52 5.20 -13.14 -0.36
N HIS A 53 4.28 -13.55 -1.27
CA HIS A 53 2.84 -13.34 -1.08
C HIS A 53 2.31 -13.96 0.22
N HIS A 54 2.75 -15.17 0.60
CA HIS A 54 2.27 -15.81 1.83
C HIS A 54 2.62 -15.00 3.09
N ALA A 55 3.77 -14.33 3.13
CA ALA A 55 4.16 -13.50 4.27
C ALA A 55 3.29 -12.24 4.35
N LEU A 56 2.99 -11.61 3.20
CA LEU A 56 2.08 -10.47 3.13
C LEU A 56 0.66 -10.87 3.54
N VAL A 57 0.15 -12.00 3.07
CA VAL A 57 -1.17 -12.52 3.43
C VAL A 57 -1.25 -12.79 4.94
N ASN A 58 -0.21 -13.42 5.52
CA ASN A 58 -0.14 -13.66 6.96
C ASN A 58 -0.18 -12.34 7.76
N LEU A 59 0.52 -11.30 7.30
CA LEU A 59 0.47 -9.97 7.91
C LEU A 59 -0.96 -9.41 7.91
N CYS A 60 -1.68 -9.52 6.78
CA CYS A 60 -3.05 -9.02 6.66
C CYS A 60 -4.00 -9.72 7.65
N PHE A 61 -4.00 -11.05 7.67
CA PHE A 61 -4.85 -11.81 8.59
C PHE A 61 -4.51 -11.56 10.06
N TRP A 62 -3.23 -11.52 10.39
CA TRP A 62 -2.81 -11.18 11.74
C TRP A 62 -3.32 -9.78 12.15
N HIS A 63 -3.21 -8.80 11.27
CA HIS A 63 -3.67 -7.44 11.54
C HIS A 63 -5.19 -7.37 11.76
N HIS A 64 -5.97 -8.04 10.90
CA HIS A 64 -7.42 -8.09 11.05
C HIS A 64 -7.83 -8.66 12.41
N ASP A 65 -7.21 -9.77 12.82
CA ASP A 65 -7.51 -10.46 14.07
C ASP A 65 -7.03 -9.66 15.30
N ALA A 66 -5.78 -9.17 15.26
CA ALA A 66 -5.16 -8.46 16.38
C ALA A 66 -5.86 -7.13 16.72
N PHE A 67 -6.38 -6.42 15.71
CA PHE A 67 -7.02 -5.11 15.86
C PHE A 67 -8.55 -5.15 15.72
N GLY A 68 -9.14 -6.32 15.44
CA GLY A 68 -10.57 -6.44 15.20
C GLY A 68 -11.05 -5.63 14.01
N MET A 69 -10.22 -5.52 12.98
CA MET A 69 -10.47 -4.67 11.83
C MET A 69 -11.67 -5.16 11.00
N THR A 70 -12.46 -4.22 10.49
CA THR A 70 -13.65 -4.46 9.67
C THR A 70 -13.61 -3.64 8.38
N ALA A 71 -14.52 -3.92 7.46
CA ALA A 71 -14.67 -3.14 6.22
C ALA A 71 -15.15 -1.68 6.44
N GLU A 72 -15.64 -1.37 7.63
CA GLU A 72 -16.13 -0.03 8.01
C GLU A 72 -14.99 0.88 8.51
N ASP A 73 -13.82 0.29 8.79
CA ASP A 73 -12.65 1.01 9.30
C ASP A 73 -11.99 1.85 8.20
N LYS A 74 -11.21 2.81 8.65
CA LYS A 74 -10.40 3.67 7.79
C LYS A 74 -8.98 3.69 8.31
N SER A 75 -8.01 3.51 7.42
CA SER A 75 -6.61 3.66 7.77
C SER A 75 -5.97 4.84 7.03
N ALA A 76 -4.92 5.39 7.62
CA ALA A 76 -4.17 6.47 7.02
C ALA A 76 -2.94 5.93 6.29
N LYS A 77 -2.74 6.36 5.05
CA LYS A 77 -1.48 6.15 4.31
C LYS A 77 -0.52 7.29 4.64
N TYR A 78 0.32 7.06 5.65
CA TYR A 78 1.27 8.02 6.20
C TYR A 78 2.73 7.75 5.76
N ALA A 79 3.18 6.50 5.87
CA ALA A 79 4.55 6.12 5.58
C ALA A 79 4.90 6.28 4.08
N GLY A 80 6.12 6.72 3.79
CA GLY A 80 6.63 6.75 2.42
C GLY A 80 6.74 5.34 1.81
N PHE A 81 6.57 5.22 0.49
CA PHE A 81 6.58 3.93 -0.23
C PHE A 81 7.91 3.16 -0.14
N GLY A 82 9.00 3.80 0.28
CA GLY A 82 10.27 3.12 0.54
C GLY A 82 10.35 2.36 1.86
N PHE A 83 9.29 2.38 2.68
CA PHE A 83 9.22 1.72 3.97
C PHE A 83 8.17 0.61 3.98
N ASP A 84 8.44 -0.47 4.70
CA ASP A 84 7.53 -1.60 4.89
C ASP A 84 6.22 -1.22 5.62
N ALA A 85 6.27 -0.22 6.51
CA ALA A 85 5.08 0.36 7.12
C ALA A 85 4.05 0.81 6.08
N SER A 86 4.48 1.27 4.90
CA SER A 86 3.62 1.63 3.79
C SER A 86 2.78 0.46 3.27
N ILE A 87 3.37 -0.72 3.22
CA ILE A 87 2.69 -1.96 2.82
C ILE A 87 1.68 -2.36 3.90
N TRP A 88 2.07 -2.25 5.17
CA TRP A 88 1.21 -2.55 6.31
C TRP A 88 0.00 -1.61 6.40
N GLU A 89 0.14 -0.33 6.09
CA GLU A 89 -0.97 0.63 6.09
C GLU A 89 -2.02 0.33 5.00
N MET A 90 -1.61 -0.22 3.86
CA MET A 90 -2.48 -0.40 2.71
C MET A 90 -3.09 -1.80 2.61
N PHE A 91 -2.27 -2.86 2.64
CA PHE A 91 -2.71 -4.19 2.28
C PHE A 91 -3.71 -4.81 3.26
N PRO A 92 -3.52 -4.76 4.59
CA PRO A 92 -4.55 -5.22 5.52
C PRO A 92 -5.89 -4.49 5.32
N THR A 93 -5.82 -3.17 5.08
CA THR A 93 -7.01 -2.34 4.88
C THR A 93 -7.75 -2.74 3.60
N TRP A 94 -7.06 -2.89 2.48
CA TRP A 94 -7.68 -3.27 1.21
C TRP A 94 -8.23 -4.69 1.21
N THR A 95 -7.52 -5.63 1.84
CA THR A 95 -7.92 -7.05 1.84
C THR A 95 -9.17 -7.33 2.66
N ILE A 96 -9.58 -6.43 3.55
CA ILE A 96 -10.85 -6.51 4.28
C ILE A 96 -11.94 -5.60 3.68
N GLY A 97 -11.61 -4.82 2.65
CA GLY A 97 -12.56 -3.89 2.00
C GLY A 97 -12.70 -2.54 2.70
N ALA A 98 -11.79 -2.21 3.60
CA ALA A 98 -11.77 -0.94 4.32
C ALA A 98 -11.17 0.20 3.50
N GLY A 99 -11.39 1.45 3.92
CA GLY A 99 -10.92 2.64 3.23
C GLY A 99 -9.49 3.04 3.60
N VAL A 100 -8.66 3.38 2.60
CA VAL A 100 -7.34 3.98 2.83
C VAL A 100 -7.38 5.47 2.50
N HIS A 101 -7.08 6.32 3.47
CA HIS A 101 -6.97 7.76 3.32
C HIS A 101 -5.50 8.16 3.11
N VAL A 102 -5.19 8.69 1.94
CA VAL A 102 -3.84 9.16 1.62
C VAL A 102 -3.65 10.55 2.20
N ILE A 103 -2.74 10.68 3.16
CA ILE A 103 -2.43 11.96 3.80
C ILE A 103 -1.55 12.78 2.85
N ASP A 104 -1.96 14.03 2.60
CA ASP A 104 -1.19 14.99 1.81
C ASP A 104 0.20 15.24 2.42
N GLU A 105 1.22 15.34 1.58
CA GLU A 105 2.61 15.58 2.02
C GLU A 105 2.75 16.85 2.85
N ALA A 106 1.97 17.90 2.55
CA ALA A 106 1.99 19.14 3.29
C ALA A 106 1.37 19.04 4.69
N ILE A 107 0.48 18.05 4.92
CA ILE A 107 -0.11 17.75 6.22
C ILE A 107 0.79 16.80 7.00
N ARG A 108 1.33 15.79 6.34
CA ARG A 108 2.13 14.71 6.93
C ARG A 108 3.30 15.20 7.78
N LEU A 109 3.93 16.31 7.40
CA LEU A 109 5.10 16.90 8.09
C LEU A 109 4.73 17.97 9.11
N ASP A 110 3.45 18.35 9.24
CA ASP A 110 2.97 19.34 10.19
C ASP A 110 2.08 18.67 11.25
N ILE A 111 2.61 18.54 12.46
CA ILE A 111 1.94 17.83 13.55
C ILE A 111 0.60 18.46 13.95
N THR A 112 0.47 19.78 13.84
CA THR A 112 -0.76 20.50 14.17
C THR A 112 -1.86 20.17 13.16
N ARG A 113 -1.54 20.29 11.87
CA ARG A 113 -2.45 19.96 10.78
C ARG A 113 -2.78 18.47 10.72
N LEU A 114 -1.84 17.61 11.11
CA LEU A 114 -2.07 16.18 11.18
C LEU A 114 -3.07 15.83 12.28
N ASN A 115 -2.97 16.47 13.45
CA ASN A 115 -3.96 16.29 14.52
C ASN A 115 -5.35 16.79 14.10
N GLU A 116 -5.44 17.96 13.48
CA GLU A 116 -6.71 18.49 12.94
C GLU A 116 -7.33 17.50 11.94
N TYR A 117 -6.52 16.93 11.04
CA TYR A 117 -6.96 15.95 10.04
C TYR A 117 -7.56 14.67 10.66
N PHE A 118 -7.09 14.23 11.83
CA PHE A 118 -7.63 13.04 12.51
C PHE A 118 -8.81 13.36 13.44
N GLU A 119 -9.10 14.62 13.70
CA GLU A 119 -10.27 15.05 14.49
C GLU A 119 -11.52 15.27 13.64
N GLU A 120 -11.38 15.39 12.30
CA GLU A 120 -12.47 15.51 11.33
C GLU A 120 -13.03 14.13 10.90
#